data_60640c62c29659a1b4731f1b0a5aba7d
#
_entry.id   60640c62c29659a1b4731f1b0a5aba7d
#
_cell.length_a   1.000
_cell.length_b   1.000
_cell.length_c   1.000
_cell.angle_alpha   90.00
_cell.angle_beta   90.00
_cell.angle_gamma   90.00
#
_symmetry.space_group_name_H-M   'P 1'
#
loop_
_entity.id
_entity.type
_entity.pdbx_description
1 polymer ?
#
loop_
_entity_poly.entity_id
_entity_poly.type
_entity_poly.pdbx_seq_one_letter_code
_entity_poly.pdbx_strand_id
1 'polypeptide(L)'
;MLEYSKILFVTDTDTSTGPLAAAILRHYLPLEKTVEIDSRGLAVLFPEPMNPKTVAIASAKGLTLDRTSDQLVEEDFGTDALVFVLDETKKQSIYDDYSEAVNVYTLKEYINEAGSIINPDGGEL
;
A
#
# COMPACT_ATOMS: atom_id res chain seq x y z
N MET A 1 -10.42 13.05 9.68
CA MET A 1 -9.43 12.22 10.37
C MET A 1 -9.54 10.77 9.94
N LEU A 2 -8.43 10.17 9.61
CA LEU A 2 -8.46 8.79 9.20
C LEU A 2 -8.63 7.88 10.39
N GLU A 3 -9.57 6.95 10.25
CA GLU A 3 -9.88 6.00 11.32
C GLU A 3 -9.42 4.60 10.94
N TYR A 4 -8.37 4.50 10.14
CA TYR A 4 -7.89 3.21 9.67
C TYR A 4 -6.86 2.65 10.64
N SER A 5 -6.98 1.36 10.93
CA SER A 5 -6.02 0.66 11.76
C SER A 5 -5.05 -0.18 10.91
N LYS A 6 -5.28 -0.24 9.60
CA LYS A 6 -4.47 -1.04 8.71
C LYS A 6 -4.35 -0.35 7.36
N ILE A 7 -3.14 -0.32 6.81
CA ILE A 7 -2.87 0.24 5.48
C ILE A 7 -2.11 -0.80 4.69
N LEU A 8 -2.61 -1.14 3.50
CA LEU A 8 -1.97 -2.10 2.62
C LEU A 8 -1.64 -1.46 1.28
N PHE A 9 -0.44 -1.74 0.78
CA PHE A 9 -0.05 -1.40 -0.58
C PHE A 9 -0.11 -2.66 -1.42
N VAL A 10 -0.87 -2.64 -2.51
CA VAL A 10 -1.09 -3.82 -3.33
C VAL A 10 -0.51 -3.63 -4.72
N THR A 11 0.34 -4.56 -5.12
CA THR A 11 0.96 -4.59 -6.44
C THR A 11 0.76 -5.98 -7.01
N ASP A 12 1.29 -6.24 -8.21
CA ASP A 12 1.08 -7.53 -8.84
C ASP A 12 1.75 -8.67 -8.07
N THR A 13 3.02 -8.50 -7.72
CA THR A 13 3.83 -9.60 -7.18
C THR A 13 4.29 -9.42 -5.75
N ASP A 14 4.14 -8.23 -5.19
CA ASP A 14 4.54 -7.93 -3.81
C ASP A 14 6.03 -8.18 -3.55
N THR A 15 6.86 -7.80 -4.52
CA THR A 15 8.31 -8.03 -4.38
C THR A 15 9.14 -6.76 -4.54
N SER A 16 8.53 -5.63 -4.86
CA SER A 16 9.29 -4.41 -5.15
C SER A 16 8.63 -3.17 -4.56
N THR A 17 7.82 -2.44 -5.37
CA THR A 17 7.33 -1.12 -4.97
C THR A 17 6.39 -1.17 -3.78
N GLY A 18 5.52 -2.16 -3.69
CA GLY A 18 4.59 -2.27 -2.57
C GLY A 18 5.30 -2.44 -1.24
N PRO A 19 6.15 -3.47 -1.12
CA PRO A 19 6.92 -3.66 0.12
C PRO A 19 7.79 -2.46 0.49
N LEU A 20 8.38 -1.79 -0.50
CA LEU A 20 9.20 -0.62 -0.23
C LEU A 20 8.34 0.53 0.29
N ALA A 21 7.20 0.76 -0.32
CA ALA A 21 6.28 1.82 0.13
C ALA A 21 5.84 1.56 1.57
N ALA A 22 5.50 0.32 1.90
CA ALA A 22 5.10 -0.03 3.27
C ALA A 22 6.23 0.22 4.27
N ALA A 23 7.47 -0.15 3.91
CA ALA A 23 8.61 0.07 4.78
C ALA A 23 8.88 1.55 5.01
N ILE A 24 8.76 2.35 3.96
CA ILE A 24 8.97 3.80 4.07
C ILE A 24 7.89 4.42 4.96
N LEU A 25 6.63 4.06 4.75
CA LEU A 25 5.55 4.63 5.55
C LEU A 25 5.68 4.25 7.02
N ARG A 26 6.03 2.99 7.31
CA ARG A 26 6.26 2.56 8.69
C ARG A 26 7.35 3.40 9.36
N HIS A 27 8.38 3.72 8.59
CA HIS A 27 9.51 4.49 9.12
C HIS A 27 9.10 5.91 9.51
N TYR A 28 8.15 6.50 8.79
CA TYR A 28 7.76 7.90 9.02
C TYR A 28 6.58 8.07 9.98
N LEU A 29 5.93 6.99 10.39
CA LEU A 29 4.82 7.12 11.33
C LEU A 29 5.35 7.27 12.76
N PRO A 30 4.64 8.07 13.59
CA PRO A 30 5.02 8.18 15.00
C PRO A 30 4.88 6.84 15.72
N LEU A 31 5.74 6.60 16.69
CA LEU A 31 5.74 5.35 17.44
C LEU A 31 4.44 5.09 18.19
N GLU A 32 3.76 6.14 18.60
CA GLU A 32 2.51 5.99 19.34
C GLU A 32 1.33 5.61 18.46
N LYS A 33 1.50 5.63 17.13
CA LYS A 33 0.46 5.17 16.23
C LYS A 33 0.47 3.65 16.16
N THR A 34 -0.73 3.05 16.26
CA THR A 34 -0.86 1.60 16.23
C THR A 34 -1.48 1.15 14.92
N VAL A 35 -0.99 1.68 13.81
CA VAL A 35 -1.48 1.31 12.49
C VAL A 35 -0.60 0.22 11.93
N GLU A 36 -1.22 -0.88 11.52
CA GLU A 36 -0.51 -1.95 10.82
C GLU A 36 -0.29 -1.53 9.36
N ILE A 37 0.94 -1.59 8.89
CA ILE A 37 1.27 -1.22 7.52
C ILE A 37 1.96 -2.40 6.86
N ASP A 38 1.44 -2.83 5.72
CA ASP A 38 1.98 -4.01 5.04
C ASP A 38 1.71 -3.89 3.54
N SER A 39 2.04 -4.93 2.80
CA SER A 39 1.80 -4.99 1.37
C SER A 39 1.35 -6.38 0.98
N ARG A 40 0.70 -6.48 -0.20
CA ARG A 40 0.19 -7.74 -0.72
C ARG A 40 0.34 -7.75 -2.23
N GLY A 41 0.27 -8.93 -2.82
CA GLY A 41 0.31 -9.11 -4.26
C GLY A 41 -0.96 -9.71 -4.81
N LEU A 42 -1.28 -9.35 -6.04
CA LEU A 42 -2.47 -9.88 -6.70
C LEU A 42 -2.27 -11.28 -7.24
N ALA A 43 -1.03 -11.64 -7.58
CA ALA A 43 -0.73 -12.94 -8.17
C ALA A 43 0.55 -13.50 -7.56
N VAL A 44 0.43 -14.03 -6.34
CA VAL A 44 1.55 -14.62 -5.62
C VAL A 44 1.27 -16.10 -5.49
N LEU A 45 1.84 -16.90 -6.40
CA LEU A 45 1.62 -18.33 -6.41
C LEU A 45 2.32 -19.03 -5.24
N PHE A 46 3.48 -18.51 -4.86
CA PHE A 46 4.22 -18.98 -3.68
C PHE A 46 5.08 -17.82 -3.20
N PRO A 47 5.46 -17.82 -1.92
CA PRO A 47 6.25 -16.71 -1.39
C PRO A 47 7.59 -16.59 -2.09
N GLU A 48 7.94 -15.37 -2.48
CA GLU A 48 9.20 -15.08 -3.16
C GLU A 48 9.98 -14.03 -2.38
N PRO A 49 11.31 -14.06 -2.47
CA PRO A 49 12.11 -13.02 -1.81
C PRO A 49 11.94 -11.68 -2.51
N MET A 50 12.28 -10.63 -1.80
CA MET A 50 12.19 -9.28 -2.35
C MET A 50 13.21 -9.09 -3.47
N ASN A 51 12.86 -8.23 -4.43
CA ASN A 51 13.73 -7.86 -5.53
C ASN A 51 15.05 -7.29 -4.97
N PRO A 52 16.22 -7.80 -5.42
CA PRO A 52 17.49 -7.35 -4.84
C PRO A 52 17.75 -5.86 -5.00
N LYS A 53 17.31 -5.26 -6.12
CA LYS A 53 17.48 -3.80 -6.30
C LYS A 53 16.65 -3.03 -5.29
N THR A 54 15.46 -3.51 -4.99
CA THR A 54 14.59 -2.88 -4.01
C THR A 54 15.18 -3.01 -2.60
N VAL A 55 15.75 -4.17 -2.29
CA VAL A 55 16.43 -4.37 -1.00
C VAL A 55 17.58 -3.38 -0.87
N ALA A 56 18.34 -3.16 -1.94
CA ALA A 56 19.46 -2.22 -1.93
C ALA A 56 18.97 -0.79 -1.73
N ILE A 57 17.87 -0.40 -2.38
CA ILE A 57 17.29 0.93 -2.21
C ILE A 57 16.85 1.14 -0.77
N ALA A 58 16.21 0.16 -0.19
CA ALA A 58 15.77 0.22 1.20
C ALA A 58 16.96 0.38 2.13
N SER A 59 18.00 -0.42 1.92
CA SER A 59 19.20 -0.38 2.74
C SER A 59 19.88 1.00 2.68
N ALA A 60 19.91 1.61 1.49
CA ALA A 60 20.50 2.94 1.33
C ALA A 60 19.71 4.00 2.11
N LYS A 61 18.46 3.72 2.43
CA LYS A 61 17.62 4.62 3.24
C LYS A 61 17.60 4.22 4.71
N GLY A 62 18.41 3.26 5.10
CA GLY A 62 18.46 2.78 6.48
C GLY A 62 17.30 1.87 6.84
N LEU A 63 16.65 1.28 5.85
CA LEU A 63 15.51 0.40 6.06
C LEU A 63 15.89 -1.03 5.75
N THR A 64 15.26 -1.97 6.47
CA THR A 64 15.46 -3.39 6.23
C THR A 64 14.22 -3.93 5.51
N LEU A 65 14.47 -4.65 4.43
CA LEU A 65 13.39 -5.26 3.66
C LEU A 65 13.66 -6.77 3.59
N ASP A 66 13.34 -7.45 4.69
CA ASP A 66 13.64 -8.87 4.86
C ASP A 66 12.34 -9.63 5.08
N ARG A 67 11.68 -9.93 3.99
CA ARG A 67 10.41 -10.64 4.01
C ARG A 67 10.19 -11.31 2.65
N THR A 68 9.14 -12.13 2.57
CA THR A 68 8.71 -12.71 1.30
C THR A 68 7.38 -12.10 0.87
N SER A 69 7.01 -12.32 -0.39
CA SER A 69 5.75 -11.83 -0.94
C SER A 69 4.55 -12.54 -0.31
N ASP A 70 3.41 -11.85 -0.27
CA ASP A 70 2.18 -12.32 0.35
C ASP A 70 1.01 -12.06 -0.55
N GLN A 71 0.13 -13.04 -0.71
CA GLN A 71 -1.05 -12.92 -1.56
C GLN A 71 -2.16 -12.14 -0.86
N LEU A 72 -2.79 -11.22 -1.61
CA LEU A 72 -3.98 -10.52 -1.15
C LEU A 72 -5.13 -11.54 -1.01
N VAL A 73 -5.81 -11.49 0.11
CA VAL A 73 -6.94 -12.38 0.37
C VAL A 73 -8.13 -11.58 0.87
N GLU A 74 -9.32 -12.20 0.86
CA GLU A 74 -10.55 -11.51 1.27
C GLU A 74 -10.46 -10.93 2.68
N GLU A 75 -9.78 -11.64 3.57
CA GLU A 75 -9.65 -11.22 4.96
C GLU A 75 -8.81 -9.96 5.15
N ASP A 76 -8.08 -9.55 4.11
CA ASP A 76 -7.30 -8.32 4.19
C ASP A 76 -8.17 -7.07 4.16
N PHE A 77 -9.41 -7.17 3.71
CA PHE A 77 -10.31 -6.02 3.61
C PHE A 77 -11.13 -5.84 4.88
N GLY A 78 -11.51 -4.61 5.14
CA GLY A 78 -12.36 -4.28 6.27
C GLY A 78 -12.64 -2.79 6.30
N THR A 79 -13.61 -2.37 7.11
CA THR A 79 -13.96 -0.96 7.18
C THR A 79 -12.85 -0.11 7.78
N ASP A 80 -11.94 -0.75 8.51
CA ASP A 80 -10.79 -0.06 9.12
C ASP A 80 -9.50 -0.32 8.34
N ALA A 81 -9.57 -0.91 7.16
CA ALA A 81 -8.40 -1.19 6.33
C ALA A 81 -8.43 -0.33 5.07
N LEU A 82 -7.35 0.37 4.83
CA LEU A 82 -7.18 1.23 3.65
C LEU A 82 -6.23 0.52 2.69
N VAL A 83 -6.65 0.39 1.44
CA VAL A 83 -5.88 -0.35 0.43
C VAL A 83 -5.50 0.59 -0.70
N PHE A 84 -4.20 0.66 -1.00
CA PHE A 84 -3.69 1.49 -2.08
C PHE A 84 -3.19 0.65 -3.24
N VAL A 85 -3.53 1.09 -4.44
CA VAL A 85 -3.01 0.52 -5.69
C VAL A 85 -2.42 1.65 -6.53
N LEU A 86 -1.71 1.29 -7.59
CA LEU A 86 -1.02 2.29 -8.41
C LEU A 86 -1.88 2.87 -9.52
N ASP A 87 -2.83 2.10 -10.05
CA ASP A 87 -3.65 2.59 -11.15
C ASP A 87 -5.08 2.08 -11.08
N GLU A 88 -5.95 2.69 -11.90
CA GLU A 88 -7.39 2.37 -11.91
C GLU A 88 -7.66 0.94 -12.36
N THR A 89 -6.85 0.39 -13.22
CA THR A 89 -7.04 -0.96 -13.70
C THR A 89 -6.93 -1.96 -12.54
N LYS A 90 -5.93 -1.77 -11.69
CA LYS A 90 -5.76 -2.64 -10.52
C LYS A 90 -6.88 -2.46 -9.53
N LYS A 91 -7.32 -1.22 -9.31
CA LYS A 91 -8.44 -0.95 -8.42
C LYS A 91 -9.69 -1.68 -8.91
N GLN A 92 -10.00 -1.57 -10.21
CA GLN A 92 -11.16 -2.21 -10.77
C GLN A 92 -11.06 -3.73 -10.66
N SER A 93 -9.88 -4.30 -10.95
CA SER A 93 -9.66 -5.74 -10.83
C SER A 93 -9.95 -6.24 -9.42
N ILE A 94 -9.54 -5.47 -8.42
CA ILE A 94 -9.77 -5.86 -7.02
C ILE A 94 -11.27 -5.87 -6.73
N TYR A 95 -12.00 -4.84 -7.14
CA TYR A 95 -13.44 -4.80 -6.90
C TYR A 95 -14.17 -5.91 -7.68
N ASP A 96 -13.65 -6.30 -8.85
CA ASP A 96 -14.25 -7.37 -9.63
C ASP A 96 -13.99 -8.76 -9.03
N ASP A 97 -12.80 -8.95 -8.46
CA ASP A 97 -12.34 -10.27 -8.04
C ASP A 97 -12.53 -10.58 -6.56
N TYR A 98 -12.71 -9.57 -5.73
CA TYR A 98 -12.82 -9.76 -4.28
C TYR A 98 -14.16 -9.24 -3.80
N SER A 99 -14.98 -10.12 -3.28
CA SER A 99 -16.33 -9.75 -2.83
C SER A 99 -16.29 -8.85 -1.59
N GLU A 100 -15.22 -8.94 -0.79
CA GLU A 100 -15.09 -8.12 0.41
C GLU A 100 -14.37 -6.80 0.17
N ALA A 101 -14.01 -6.50 -1.07
CA ALA A 101 -13.21 -5.31 -1.37
C ALA A 101 -13.95 -4.04 -0.95
N VAL A 102 -13.24 -3.20 -0.20
CA VAL A 102 -13.75 -1.93 0.29
C VAL A 102 -12.54 -1.04 0.56
N ASN A 103 -12.73 0.26 0.44
CA ASN A 103 -11.68 1.26 0.72
C ASN A 103 -10.42 1.06 -0.12
N VAL A 104 -10.61 0.78 -1.40
CA VAL A 104 -9.51 0.63 -2.35
C VAL A 104 -9.40 1.93 -3.14
N TYR A 105 -8.22 2.53 -3.11
CA TYR A 105 -7.95 3.81 -3.77
C TYR A 105 -6.65 3.74 -4.55
N THR A 106 -6.58 4.48 -5.65
CA THR A 106 -5.28 4.72 -6.24
C THR A 106 -4.57 5.76 -5.37
N LEU A 107 -3.25 5.68 -5.32
CA LEU A 107 -2.49 6.70 -4.59
C LEU A 107 -2.76 8.08 -5.14
N LYS A 108 -2.88 8.20 -6.47
CA LYS A 108 -3.09 9.49 -7.10
C LYS A 108 -4.40 10.14 -6.68
N GLU A 109 -5.50 9.38 -6.68
CA GLU A 109 -6.79 9.97 -6.30
C GLU A 109 -6.82 10.35 -4.83
N TYR A 110 -6.20 9.54 -3.97
CA TYR A 110 -6.16 9.83 -2.54
C TYR A 110 -5.34 11.09 -2.26
N ILE A 111 -4.20 11.22 -2.92
CA ILE A 111 -3.34 12.39 -2.78
C ILE A 111 -4.04 13.64 -3.31
N ASN A 112 -4.77 13.51 -4.43
CA ASN A 112 -5.48 14.64 -5.01
C ASN A 112 -6.58 15.15 -4.09
N GLU A 113 -7.31 14.25 -3.43
CA GLU A 113 -8.31 14.66 -2.46
C GLU A 113 -7.69 15.42 -1.31
N ALA A 114 -6.62 14.88 -0.75
CA ALA A 114 -5.92 15.53 0.35
C ALA A 114 -5.34 16.86 -0.10
N GLY A 115 -4.79 16.89 -1.33
CA GLY A 115 -4.23 18.11 -1.88
C GLY A 115 -5.26 19.19 -2.10
N SER A 116 -6.47 18.82 -2.52
CA SER A 116 -7.55 19.78 -2.70
C SER A 116 -7.93 20.45 -1.40
N ILE A 117 -7.89 19.73 -0.31
CA ILE A 117 -8.20 20.27 1.01
C ILE A 117 -7.09 21.21 1.48
N ILE A 118 -5.84 20.82 1.28
CA ILE A 118 -4.69 21.58 1.76
C ILE A 118 -4.42 22.79 0.90
N ASN A 119 -4.73 22.68 -0.39
CA ASN A 119 -4.40 23.72 -1.36
C ASN A 119 -5.67 24.22 -2.01
N PRO A 120 -6.47 25.02 -1.30
CA PRO A 120 -7.80 25.40 -1.74
C PRO A 120 -7.85 26.26 -2.99
N ASP A 121 -6.77 26.88 -3.39
CA ASP A 121 -6.77 27.65 -4.64
C ASP A 121 -6.56 26.75 -5.86
N GLY A 122 -6.70 25.47 -5.66
CA GLY A 122 -6.67 24.54 -6.75
C GLY A 122 -5.34 24.41 -7.42
N GLY A 123 -4.31 24.69 -6.66
CA GLY A 123 -3.04 24.82 -7.30
C GLY A 123 -2.49 23.59 -7.90
N GLU A 124 -1.26 23.63 -7.92
CA GLU A 124 -0.43 22.78 -8.67
C GLU A 124 -0.07 21.56 -7.95
N LEU A 125 -0.70 20.70 -7.72
CA LEU A 125 -0.24 19.47 -7.05
C LEU A 125 0.20 18.41 -8.03
#